data_049643a712df6f61afd6a67e3e78f069
#
_entry.id   049643a712df6f61afd6a67e3e78f069
#
_cell.length_a   1.000
_cell.length_b   1.000
_cell.length_c   1.000
_cell.angle_alpha   90.00
_cell.angle_beta   90.00
_cell.angle_gamma   90.00
#
_symmetry.space_group_name_H-M   'P 1'
#
loop_
_entity.id
_entity.type
_entity.pdbx_description
1 polymer ?
#
loop_
_entity_poly.entity_id
_entity_poly.type
_entity_poly.pdbx_seq_one_letter_code
_entity_poly.pdbx_strand_id
1 'polypeptide(L)'
;MRKLVIGWSALLVFALLNGCGTLDTLGFSNFEQDASFVEPMVERRDTLTATGYAVIDVQPSDIPAQRRLLAIRAAKLDAYRGLTEQVYGQYLDSTTTVADMVVRSDSFRARVEGVVYGANLVQIEPLGSDTYEVTMSLDKSIVNDLRVLYLERAVMASRS
;
A
#
# COMPACT_ATOMS: atom_id res chain seq x y z
N MET A 1 20.90 66.88 46.33
CA MET A 1 20.42 65.50 46.44
C MET A 1 19.33 65.16 45.41
N ARG A 2 19.32 65.76 44.24
CA ARG A 2 18.24 65.47 43.17
C ARG A 2 18.77 64.85 41.88
N LYS A 3 20.08 64.56 41.80
CA LYS A 3 20.71 64.02 40.56
C LYS A 3 21.01 62.50 40.60
N LEU A 4 20.81 61.82 41.73
CA LEU A 4 21.09 60.41 41.90
C LEU A 4 19.89 59.48 41.63
N VAL A 5 18.69 60.03 41.62
CA VAL A 5 17.43 59.23 41.40
C VAL A 5 17.13 59.00 39.91
N ILE A 6 17.64 59.89 39.03
CA ILE A 6 17.37 59.81 37.58
C ILE A 6 18.23 58.72 36.90
N GLY A 7 19.39 58.40 37.45
CA GLY A 7 20.30 57.40 36.94
C GLY A 7 19.79 55.96 37.12
N TRP A 8 19.04 55.69 38.16
CA TRP A 8 18.55 54.32 38.46
C TRP A 8 17.26 53.94 37.71
N SER A 9 16.42 54.95 37.40
CA SER A 9 15.22 54.71 36.62
C SER A 9 15.53 54.37 35.14
N ALA A 10 16.61 54.94 34.58
CA ALA A 10 17.06 54.67 33.23
C ALA A 10 17.67 53.26 33.07
N LEU A 11 18.32 52.75 34.15
CA LEU A 11 18.90 51.41 34.15
C LEU A 11 17.83 50.30 34.23
N LEU A 12 16.73 50.59 34.92
CA LEU A 12 15.61 49.63 35.05
C LEU A 12 14.77 49.51 33.77
N VAL A 13 14.65 50.58 32.99
CA VAL A 13 13.95 50.56 31.70
C VAL A 13 14.75 49.84 30.62
N PHE A 14 16.11 49.89 30.70
CA PHE A 14 16.95 49.16 29.73
C PHE A 14 17.00 47.65 29.98
N ALA A 15 16.71 47.19 31.19
CA ALA A 15 16.66 45.77 31.55
C ALA A 15 15.36 45.06 31.04
N LEU A 16 14.32 45.85 30.73
CA LEU A 16 13.03 45.28 30.24
C LEU A 16 12.96 45.16 28.72
N LEU A 17 13.92 45.68 27.96
CA LEU A 17 13.97 45.63 26.50
C LEU A 17 14.81 44.47 25.95
N ASN A 18 15.50 43.70 26.78
CA ASN A 18 16.29 42.53 26.38
C ASN A 18 15.55 41.18 26.57
N GLY A 19 14.25 41.21 26.81
CA GLY A 19 13.40 40.04 27.00
C GLY A 19 12.82 39.44 25.71
N CYS A 20 13.35 39.76 24.52
CA CYS A 20 12.89 39.21 23.24
C CYS A 20 13.98 38.32 22.64
N GLY A 21 14.26 37.22 23.27
CA GLY A 21 15.25 36.28 22.74
C GLY A 21 15.29 35.02 23.56
N THR A 22 14.30 34.18 23.49
CA THR A 22 14.38 32.71 23.63
C THR A 22 12.96 32.14 23.60
N LEU A 23 12.25 32.29 22.49
CA LEU A 23 11.05 31.52 22.19
C LEU A 23 11.36 30.42 21.14
N ASP A 24 12.67 30.17 20.90
CA ASP A 24 13.13 29.12 19.97
C ASP A 24 13.40 27.76 20.64
N THR A 25 13.00 27.58 21.90
CA THR A 25 13.21 26.31 22.63
C THR A 25 11.89 25.63 23.04
N LEU A 26 10.80 25.93 22.41
CA LEU A 26 9.64 25.05 22.41
C LEU A 26 9.66 24.24 21.11
N GLY A 27 10.44 23.16 21.15
CA GLY A 27 10.36 21.86 20.47
C GLY A 27 9.49 21.69 19.22
N PHE A 28 9.38 22.66 18.30
CA PHE A 28 8.72 22.48 17.01
C PHE A 28 9.67 22.00 15.90
N SER A 29 10.94 21.78 16.19
CA SER A 29 11.92 21.31 15.21
C SER A 29 11.89 19.79 14.95
N ASN A 30 10.99 19.04 15.59
CA ASN A 30 10.90 17.59 15.39
C ASN A 30 9.70 17.13 14.52
N PHE A 31 8.96 18.06 13.89
CA PHE A 31 7.88 17.67 12.97
C PHE A 31 8.35 17.37 11.54
N GLU A 32 9.58 17.71 11.20
CA GLU A 32 10.12 17.44 9.84
C GLU A 32 10.75 16.04 9.70
N GLN A 33 10.92 15.28 10.79
CA GLN A 33 11.50 13.93 10.72
C GLN A 33 10.46 12.81 10.58
N ASP A 34 9.16 13.09 10.68
CA ASP A 34 8.12 12.07 10.51
C ASP A 34 7.62 11.90 9.08
N ALA A 35 8.13 12.67 8.12
CA ALA A 35 7.81 12.47 6.70
C ALA A 35 8.31 11.12 6.16
N SER A 36 9.36 10.54 6.79
CA SER A 36 9.90 9.24 6.41
C SER A 36 8.99 8.05 6.77
N PHE A 37 8.05 8.23 7.72
CA PHE A 37 7.07 7.20 8.08
C PHE A 37 5.87 7.16 7.14
N VAL A 38 5.59 8.24 6.41
CA VAL A 38 4.43 8.33 5.52
C VAL A 38 4.73 7.73 4.15
N GLU A 39 5.97 7.89 3.63
CA GLU A 39 6.37 7.33 2.34
C GLU A 39 6.24 5.80 2.24
N PRO A 40 6.73 4.99 3.20
CA PRO A 40 6.55 3.54 3.11
C PRO A 40 5.09 3.09 3.24
N MET A 41 4.25 3.89 3.93
CA MET A 41 2.84 3.57 4.12
C MET A 41 1.99 3.92 2.89
N VAL A 42 2.37 4.97 2.15
CA VAL A 42 1.73 5.35 0.86
C VAL A 42 2.15 4.34 -0.21
N GLU A 43 3.42 3.99 -0.30
CA GLU A 43 3.94 2.99 -1.24
C GLU A 43 3.27 1.61 -1.05
N ARG A 44 3.06 1.18 0.21
CA ARG A 44 2.31 -0.06 0.52
C ARG A 44 0.83 0.00 0.14
N ARG A 45 0.22 1.17 0.06
CA ARG A 45 -1.19 1.35 -0.34
C ARG A 45 -1.40 1.25 -1.85
N ASP A 46 -0.35 1.44 -2.63
CA ASP A 46 -0.42 1.41 -4.09
C ASP A 46 -0.22 0.01 -4.68
N THR A 47 -0.01 -0.99 -3.82
CA THR A 47 0.21 -2.38 -4.22
C THR A 47 -0.78 -3.31 -3.51
N LEU A 48 -1.43 -4.18 -4.26
CA LEU A 48 -2.16 -5.33 -3.72
C LEU A 48 -1.16 -6.45 -3.50
N THR A 49 -1.20 -7.06 -2.32
CA THR A 49 -0.28 -8.15 -1.97
C THR A 49 -1.08 -9.32 -1.43
N ALA A 50 -0.77 -10.53 -1.88
CA ALA A 50 -1.32 -11.75 -1.34
C ALA A 50 -0.23 -12.79 -1.11
N THR A 51 -0.40 -13.55 -0.03
CA THR A 51 0.48 -14.64 0.36
C THR A 51 -0.30 -15.94 0.32
N GLY A 52 0.27 -16.94 -0.35
CA GLY A 52 -0.31 -18.28 -0.42
C GLY A 52 0.62 -19.31 0.19
N TYR A 53 0.03 -20.41 0.65
CA TYR A 53 0.70 -21.46 1.39
C TYR A 53 0.45 -22.84 0.78
N ALA A 54 1.43 -23.73 0.87
CA ALA A 54 1.23 -25.14 0.49
C ALA A 54 2.14 -26.07 1.26
N VAL A 55 1.56 -27.17 1.74
CA VAL A 55 2.28 -28.23 2.46
C VAL A 55 2.98 -29.14 1.45
N ILE A 56 4.24 -29.53 1.76
CA ILE A 56 5.10 -30.34 0.89
C ILE A 56 4.59 -31.78 0.82
N ASP A 57 4.23 -32.35 1.94
CA ASP A 57 3.95 -33.79 2.05
C ASP A 57 2.67 -34.24 1.40
N VAL A 58 1.73 -33.30 1.17
CA VAL A 58 0.46 -33.60 0.44
C VAL A 58 0.62 -33.55 -1.08
N GLN A 59 1.79 -33.16 -1.59
CA GLN A 59 1.99 -33.03 -3.03
C GLN A 59 2.15 -34.41 -3.70
N PRO A 60 1.55 -34.65 -4.89
CA PRO A 60 1.50 -35.94 -5.55
C PRO A 60 2.82 -36.28 -6.26
N SER A 61 3.84 -36.66 -5.49
CA SER A 61 5.12 -37.15 -6.01
C SER A 61 5.87 -37.96 -4.96
N ASP A 62 6.53 -39.03 -5.37
CA ASP A 62 7.39 -39.83 -4.51
C ASP A 62 8.81 -39.25 -4.39
N ILE A 63 9.16 -38.30 -5.26
CA ILE A 63 10.49 -37.68 -5.30
C ILE A 63 10.45 -36.41 -4.41
N PRO A 64 11.23 -36.32 -3.30
CA PRO A 64 11.19 -35.20 -2.36
C PRO A 64 11.46 -33.85 -3.00
N ALA A 65 12.39 -33.75 -3.93
CA ALA A 65 12.70 -32.52 -4.66
C ALA A 65 11.50 -32.05 -5.50
N GLN A 66 10.80 -32.99 -6.15
CA GLN A 66 9.62 -32.68 -6.96
C GLN A 66 8.46 -32.25 -6.09
N ARG A 67 8.24 -32.87 -4.92
CA ARG A 67 7.21 -32.42 -3.95
C ARG A 67 7.41 -30.97 -3.55
N ARG A 68 8.65 -30.55 -3.26
CA ARG A 68 8.97 -29.16 -2.94
C ARG A 68 8.61 -28.19 -4.08
N LEU A 69 8.96 -28.55 -5.33
CA LEU A 69 8.61 -27.73 -6.48
C LEU A 69 7.09 -27.63 -6.69
N LEU A 70 6.37 -28.73 -6.46
CA LEU A 70 4.90 -28.74 -6.53
C LEU A 70 4.29 -27.88 -5.42
N ALA A 71 4.82 -27.94 -4.20
CA ALA A 71 4.37 -27.08 -3.10
C ALA A 71 4.58 -25.59 -3.42
N ILE A 72 5.73 -25.21 -3.97
CA ILE A 72 5.96 -23.81 -4.41
C ILE A 72 4.93 -23.38 -5.47
N ARG A 73 4.64 -24.24 -6.44
CA ARG A 73 3.62 -23.95 -7.47
C ARG A 73 2.22 -23.84 -6.87
N ALA A 74 1.86 -24.73 -5.93
CA ALA A 74 0.57 -24.69 -5.24
C ALA A 74 0.44 -23.44 -4.37
N ALA A 75 1.45 -23.05 -3.61
CA ALA A 75 1.49 -21.82 -2.84
C ALA A 75 1.36 -20.58 -3.76
N LYS A 76 2.02 -20.59 -4.92
CA LYS A 76 1.86 -19.52 -5.91
C LYS A 76 0.42 -19.41 -6.44
N LEU A 77 -0.24 -20.53 -6.71
CA LEU A 77 -1.65 -20.53 -7.13
C LEU A 77 -2.58 -20.02 -6.04
N ASP A 78 -2.29 -20.34 -4.79
CA ASP A 78 -3.05 -19.83 -3.64
C ASP A 78 -2.87 -18.29 -3.49
N ALA A 79 -1.65 -17.78 -3.66
CA ALA A 79 -1.39 -16.33 -3.70
C ALA A 79 -2.16 -15.64 -4.85
N TYR A 80 -2.20 -16.23 -6.06
CA TYR A 80 -3.02 -15.71 -7.17
C TYR A 80 -4.50 -15.65 -6.82
N ARG A 81 -5.03 -16.66 -6.12
CA ARG A 81 -6.42 -16.66 -5.65
C ARG A 81 -6.67 -15.46 -4.71
N GLY A 82 -5.80 -15.25 -3.74
CA GLY A 82 -5.90 -14.10 -2.82
C GLY A 82 -5.83 -12.75 -3.54
N LEU A 83 -4.97 -12.59 -4.54
CA LEU A 83 -4.95 -11.39 -5.39
C LEU A 83 -6.25 -11.23 -6.20
N THR A 84 -6.77 -12.32 -6.75
CA THR A 84 -8.02 -12.31 -7.52
C THR A 84 -9.18 -11.83 -6.65
N GLU A 85 -9.30 -12.33 -5.44
CA GLU A 85 -10.33 -11.92 -4.47
C GLU A 85 -10.21 -10.42 -4.14
N GLN A 86 -8.99 -9.92 -3.93
CA GLN A 86 -8.74 -8.49 -3.70
C GLN A 86 -9.10 -7.62 -4.90
N VAL A 87 -8.79 -8.04 -6.12
CA VAL A 87 -9.14 -7.32 -7.36
C VAL A 87 -10.65 -7.31 -7.57
N TYR A 88 -11.32 -8.45 -7.39
CA TYR A 88 -12.77 -8.57 -7.57
C TYR A 88 -13.56 -7.72 -6.57
N GLY A 89 -13.04 -7.51 -5.37
CA GLY A 89 -13.62 -6.63 -4.36
C GLY A 89 -13.44 -5.13 -4.61
N GLN A 90 -12.66 -4.72 -5.64
CA GLN A 90 -12.46 -3.31 -5.93
C GLN A 90 -13.70 -2.68 -6.58
N TYR A 91 -14.02 -1.45 -6.17
CA TYR A 91 -15.11 -0.68 -6.75
C TYR A 91 -14.67 0.03 -8.03
N LEU A 92 -15.48 -0.07 -9.08
CA LEU A 92 -15.33 0.66 -10.35
C LEU A 92 -16.02 2.03 -10.28
N ASP A 93 -17.18 2.09 -9.63
CA ASP A 93 -17.91 3.31 -9.27
C ASP A 93 -18.49 3.18 -7.85
N SER A 94 -19.45 4.03 -7.47
CA SER A 94 -20.05 4.01 -6.13
C SER A 94 -20.87 2.75 -5.81
N THR A 95 -21.26 1.98 -6.82
CA THR A 95 -22.20 0.85 -6.68
C THR A 95 -21.76 -0.43 -7.37
N THR A 96 -20.80 -0.36 -8.29
CA THR A 96 -20.40 -1.47 -9.16
C THR A 96 -18.99 -1.92 -8.79
N THR A 97 -18.82 -3.21 -8.52
CA THR A 97 -17.51 -3.84 -8.29
C THR A 97 -16.95 -4.46 -9.58
N VAL A 98 -15.66 -4.82 -9.53
CA VAL A 98 -15.02 -5.62 -10.59
C VAL A 98 -15.77 -6.94 -10.77
N ALA A 99 -16.18 -7.61 -9.68
CA ALA A 99 -16.95 -8.86 -9.72
C ALA A 99 -18.26 -8.72 -10.50
N ASP A 100 -19.00 -7.64 -10.29
CA ASP A 100 -20.26 -7.38 -11.00
C ASP A 100 -20.05 -7.25 -12.51
N MET A 101 -18.95 -6.60 -12.92
CA MET A 101 -18.62 -6.43 -14.34
C MET A 101 -18.10 -7.70 -15.00
N VAL A 102 -17.35 -8.53 -14.28
CA VAL A 102 -16.85 -9.82 -14.75
C VAL A 102 -18.02 -10.77 -15.13
N VAL A 103 -19.11 -10.73 -14.37
CA VAL A 103 -20.33 -11.52 -14.68
C VAL A 103 -21.02 -10.99 -15.93
N ARG A 104 -20.98 -9.70 -16.20
CA ARG A 104 -21.71 -9.04 -17.30
C ARG A 104 -20.94 -8.97 -18.62
N SER A 105 -19.62 -9.16 -18.61
CA SER A 105 -18.78 -8.92 -19.78
C SER A 105 -17.58 -9.86 -19.82
N ASP A 106 -17.58 -10.79 -20.80
CA ASP A 106 -16.46 -11.72 -21.01
C ASP A 106 -15.16 -11.03 -21.38
N SER A 107 -15.22 -9.94 -22.16
CA SER A 107 -14.03 -9.16 -22.50
C SER A 107 -13.45 -8.41 -21.29
N PHE A 108 -14.30 -8.00 -20.34
CA PHE A 108 -13.83 -7.43 -19.08
C PHE A 108 -13.20 -8.50 -18.18
N ARG A 109 -13.83 -9.69 -18.11
CA ARG A 109 -13.29 -10.87 -17.42
C ARG A 109 -11.90 -11.22 -17.93
N ALA A 110 -11.72 -11.38 -19.23
CA ALA A 110 -10.44 -11.70 -19.84
C ALA A 110 -9.35 -10.65 -19.51
N ARG A 111 -9.73 -9.38 -19.40
CA ARG A 111 -8.81 -8.32 -19.01
C ARG A 111 -8.39 -8.46 -17.54
N VAL A 112 -9.34 -8.72 -16.63
CA VAL A 112 -9.07 -8.92 -15.20
C VAL A 112 -8.17 -10.14 -14.99
N GLU A 113 -8.45 -11.25 -15.65
CA GLU A 113 -7.61 -12.45 -15.60
C GLU A 113 -6.19 -12.15 -16.08
N GLY A 114 -6.04 -11.46 -17.22
CA GLY A 114 -4.73 -11.06 -17.75
C GLY A 114 -3.94 -10.19 -16.77
N VAL A 115 -4.62 -9.28 -16.08
CA VAL A 115 -4.03 -8.43 -15.03
C VAL A 115 -3.52 -9.27 -13.86
N VAL A 116 -4.32 -10.18 -13.33
CA VAL A 116 -3.95 -11.04 -12.19
C VAL A 116 -2.76 -11.93 -12.56
N TYR A 117 -2.75 -12.53 -13.76
CA TYR A 117 -1.62 -13.33 -14.24
C TYR A 117 -0.32 -12.52 -14.42
N GLY A 118 -0.42 -11.20 -14.60
CA GLY A 118 0.70 -10.26 -14.65
C GLY A 118 1.29 -9.88 -13.29
N ALA A 119 0.76 -10.41 -12.18
CA ALA A 119 1.27 -10.11 -10.85
C ALA A 119 2.73 -10.55 -10.66
N ASN A 120 3.49 -9.74 -9.92
CA ASN A 120 4.90 -9.95 -9.67
C ASN A 120 5.12 -10.92 -8.50
N LEU A 121 6.07 -11.84 -8.66
CA LEU A 121 6.55 -12.67 -7.57
C LEU A 121 7.48 -11.82 -6.68
N VAL A 122 7.12 -11.66 -5.42
CA VAL A 122 7.92 -10.92 -4.43
C VAL A 122 8.88 -11.84 -3.71
N GLN A 123 8.38 -13.00 -3.24
CA GLN A 123 9.12 -13.85 -2.32
C GLN A 123 8.66 -15.30 -2.38
N ILE A 124 9.58 -16.23 -2.18
CA ILE A 124 9.34 -17.65 -1.93
C ILE A 124 10.15 -18.04 -0.71
N GLU A 125 9.50 -18.49 0.36
CA GLU A 125 10.18 -18.89 1.58
C GLU A 125 9.65 -20.22 2.12
N PRO A 126 10.52 -21.05 2.74
CA PRO A 126 10.08 -22.17 3.53
C PRO A 126 9.53 -21.67 4.88
N LEU A 127 8.32 -22.09 5.22
CA LEU A 127 7.71 -21.88 6.51
C LEU A 127 7.86 -23.19 7.32
N GLY A 128 8.84 -23.22 8.21
CA GLY A 128 9.22 -24.45 8.90
C GLY A 128 9.85 -25.51 7.97
N SER A 129 9.59 -26.78 8.24
CA SER A 129 10.18 -27.92 7.50
C SER A 129 9.26 -28.49 6.41
N ASP A 130 7.98 -28.18 6.44
CA ASP A 130 6.93 -28.87 5.73
C ASP A 130 6.06 -28.01 4.81
N THR A 131 6.21 -26.67 4.85
CA THR A 131 5.36 -25.74 4.12
C THR A 131 6.20 -24.73 3.34
N TYR A 132 5.71 -24.31 2.17
CA TYR A 132 6.21 -23.13 1.45
C TYR A 132 5.20 -22.01 1.50
N GLU A 133 5.74 -20.80 1.65
CA GLU A 133 5.04 -19.54 1.53
C GLU A 133 5.48 -18.82 0.25
N VAL A 134 4.53 -18.28 -0.50
CA VAL A 134 4.78 -17.47 -1.70
C VAL A 134 4.02 -16.17 -1.60
N THR A 135 4.73 -15.06 -1.68
CA THR A 135 4.13 -13.72 -1.72
C THR A 135 4.18 -13.16 -3.14
N MET A 136 3.03 -12.66 -3.58
CA MET A 136 2.87 -12.00 -4.86
C MET A 136 2.30 -10.59 -4.69
N SER A 137 2.62 -9.69 -5.62
CA SER A 137 2.15 -8.32 -5.62
C SER A 137 1.60 -7.90 -6.98
N LEU A 138 0.62 -6.99 -6.95
CA LEU A 138 0.00 -6.39 -8.11
C LEU A 138 -0.09 -4.88 -7.91
N ASP A 139 0.36 -4.09 -8.90
CA ASP A 139 0.26 -2.64 -8.86
C ASP A 139 -1.21 -2.20 -8.90
N LYS A 140 -1.59 -1.32 -8.01
CA LYS A 140 -2.94 -0.77 -7.92
C LYS A 140 -3.32 0.14 -9.09
N SER A 141 -2.34 0.68 -9.82
CA SER A 141 -2.59 1.44 -11.06
C SER A 141 -3.39 0.63 -12.06
N ILE A 142 -3.18 -0.67 -12.11
CA ILE A 142 -3.92 -1.61 -12.97
C ILE A 142 -5.42 -1.63 -12.65
N VAL A 143 -5.80 -1.49 -11.37
CA VAL A 143 -7.21 -1.35 -10.97
C VAL A 143 -7.80 -0.05 -11.49
N ASN A 144 -7.01 1.03 -11.52
CA ASN A 144 -7.44 2.29 -12.13
C ASN A 144 -7.65 2.16 -13.64
N ASP A 145 -6.82 1.38 -14.34
CA ASP A 145 -7.01 1.10 -15.77
C ASP A 145 -8.31 0.34 -16.03
N LEU A 146 -8.65 -0.62 -15.17
CA LEU A 146 -9.95 -1.32 -15.23
C LEU A 146 -11.13 -0.36 -15.02
N ARG A 147 -10.98 0.61 -14.13
CA ARG A 147 -11.99 1.65 -13.88
C ARG A 147 -12.16 2.58 -15.08
N VAL A 148 -11.08 3.01 -15.70
CA VAL A 148 -11.12 3.83 -16.93
C VAL A 148 -11.85 3.09 -18.03
N LEU A 149 -11.50 1.82 -18.29
CA LEU A 149 -12.18 0.98 -19.29
C LEU A 149 -13.70 0.83 -19.03
N TYR A 150 -14.08 0.70 -17.78
CA TYR A 150 -15.50 0.64 -17.39
C TYR A 150 -16.21 1.95 -17.72
N LEU A 151 -15.64 3.09 -17.32
CA LEU A 151 -16.24 4.41 -17.54
C LEU A 151 -16.36 4.75 -19.03
N GLU A 152 -15.34 4.44 -19.83
CA GLU A 152 -15.39 4.62 -21.29
C GLU A 152 -16.55 3.84 -21.93
N ARG A 153 -16.76 2.59 -21.51
CA ARG A 153 -17.88 1.77 -21.98
C ARG A 153 -19.23 2.32 -21.53
N ALA A 154 -19.35 2.78 -20.30
CA ALA A 154 -20.58 3.38 -19.79
C ALA A 154 -20.95 4.63 -20.60
N VAL A 155 -19.97 5.48 -20.94
CA VAL A 155 -20.18 6.67 -21.78
C VAL A 155 -20.58 6.29 -23.21
N MET A 156 -19.96 5.26 -23.80
CA MET A 156 -20.34 4.80 -25.15
C MET A 156 -21.77 4.26 -25.18
N ALA A 157 -22.16 3.46 -24.17
CA ALA A 157 -23.50 2.89 -24.06
C ALA A 157 -24.58 3.96 -23.84
N SER A 158 -24.27 5.10 -23.22
CA SER A 158 -25.22 6.21 -23.01
C SER A 158 -25.42 7.08 -24.26
N ARG A 159 -24.58 6.92 -25.30
CA ARG A 159 -24.62 7.68 -26.56
C ARG A 159 -25.30 6.91 -27.70
N SER A 160 -25.55 5.62 -27.53
CA SER A 160 -26.24 4.75 -28.47
C SER A 160 -27.73 4.64 -28.15
#